data_4fcb4ba367756054130bebed287abc98
#
_entry.id   4fcb4ba367756054130bebed287abc98
#
_cell.length_a   1.000
_cell.length_b   1.000
_cell.length_c   1.000
_cell.angle_alpha   90.00
_cell.angle_beta   90.00
_cell.angle_gamma   90.00
#
_symmetry.space_group_name_H-M   'P 1'
#
loop_
_entity.id
_entity.type
_entity.pdbx_description
1 polymer ?
#
loop_
_entity_poly.entity_id
_entity_poly.type
_entity_poly.pdbx_seq_one_letter_code
_entity_poly.pdbx_strand_id
1 'polypeptide(L)'
;MRRGKFPGSLTDRQDVVVTLPLALPFKPMLAKLSRELPAGDGWSYEPKWDGFRCIVFRDGDGVELASRKERPFTRYFPELLDPLRASLPDRCVIDGEIVIPDREGRGLDFDALLQRIHPAESRVRRLASETPASFVAFDVLALGDDVVLERPFAERRSLLADAVRPTPPVYVTPASTSAAVAADWFGRFEGAGLDGVVAKRLDDPYVPDKRVMIKVKHERTADCVVAGYRIHKDGQGVGSLLLGLYDDSGGLQHVGVAAAFTRAFRTELLTELEPSTHDAVEGHPWQDWVEWQASNEPGRRPGNVSRWNAGKDLSWVPIRAERVAEVSFGQLEGGRFRHGVSFRRWRPDREPADCRYDQLDVADPVAFGDVIGAAAEGG
;
A
#
# COMPACT_ATOMS: atom_id res chain seq x y z
N MET A 1 -20.84 12.76 -40.30
CA MET A 1 -19.80 13.77 -40.52
C MET A 1 -20.12 15.02 -39.71
N ARG A 2 -19.48 15.27 -38.60
CA ARG A 2 -19.21 16.57 -37.97
C ARG A 2 -18.38 16.29 -36.72
N ARG A 3 -17.07 16.56 -36.80
CA ARG A 3 -16.11 16.55 -35.69
C ARG A 3 -16.35 17.81 -34.87
N GLY A 4 -16.76 17.66 -33.62
CA GLY A 4 -16.78 18.74 -32.64
C GLY A 4 -15.36 18.99 -32.12
N LYS A 5 -14.80 20.17 -32.41
CA LYS A 5 -13.57 20.70 -31.82
C LYS A 5 -13.85 21.06 -30.38
N PHE A 6 -13.03 20.54 -29.45
CA PHE A 6 -12.91 21.08 -28.11
C PHE A 6 -12.02 22.33 -28.16
N PRO A 7 -12.49 23.49 -27.68
CA PRO A 7 -11.66 24.65 -27.45
C PRO A 7 -11.18 24.63 -26.00
N GLY A 8 -9.92 24.86 -25.77
CA GLY A 8 -9.36 25.04 -24.43
C GLY A 8 -7.84 24.90 -24.47
N SER A 9 -7.18 25.88 -25.10
CA SER A 9 -5.76 26.14 -24.94
C SER A 9 -5.48 26.45 -23.47
N LEU A 10 -4.80 25.56 -22.76
CA LEU A 10 -4.13 25.83 -21.49
C LEU A 10 -2.69 26.26 -21.81
N THR A 11 -2.53 27.50 -22.18
CA THR A 11 -1.27 28.25 -22.14
C THR A 11 -1.14 28.84 -20.75
N ASP A 12 -0.20 28.34 -20.01
CA ASP A 12 0.77 28.91 -19.07
C ASP A 12 1.20 27.84 -18.05
N ARG A 13 1.78 26.77 -18.57
CA ARG A 13 2.79 26.04 -17.81
C ARG A 13 4.12 26.49 -18.40
N GLN A 14 4.84 27.32 -17.67
CA GLN A 14 6.28 27.35 -17.79
C GLN A 14 6.73 25.91 -17.54
N ASP A 15 7.05 25.17 -18.60
CA ASP A 15 7.78 23.93 -18.52
C ASP A 15 9.10 24.29 -17.83
N VAL A 16 9.19 24.03 -16.52
CA VAL A 16 10.44 24.13 -15.78
C VAL A 16 11.34 23.08 -16.43
N VAL A 17 12.27 23.53 -17.24
CA VAL A 17 13.27 22.65 -17.84
C VAL A 17 14.17 22.23 -16.69
N VAL A 18 13.90 21.05 -16.13
CA VAL A 18 14.74 20.43 -15.12
C VAL A 18 16.05 20.01 -15.78
N THR A 19 17.15 20.66 -15.38
CA THR A 19 18.49 20.41 -15.93
C THR A 19 19.32 19.44 -15.07
N LEU A 20 18.63 18.62 -14.26
CA LEU A 20 19.26 17.66 -13.37
C LEU A 20 19.95 16.53 -14.16
N PRO A 21 21.03 15.96 -13.59
CA PRO A 21 21.75 14.85 -14.24
C PRO A 21 20.95 13.55 -14.33
N LEU A 22 19.87 13.43 -13.54
CA LEU A 22 18.87 12.38 -13.64
C LEU A 22 17.53 13.02 -14.03
N ALA A 23 16.88 12.44 -15.05
CA ALA A 23 15.64 12.95 -15.61
C ALA A 23 14.52 11.90 -15.58
N LEU A 24 13.30 12.34 -15.70
CA LEU A 24 12.12 11.47 -15.90
C LEU A 24 12.10 10.93 -17.36
N PRO A 25 11.66 9.70 -17.56
CA PRO A 25 11.16 8.75 -16.55
C PRO A 25 12.29 8.05 -15.78
N PHE A 26 12.16 7.89 -14.46
CA PHE A 26 13.15 7.22 -13.61
C PHE A 26 12.48 6.15 -12.74
N LYS A 27 12.98 4.92 -12.81
CA LYS A 27 12.45 3.79 -12.05
C LYS A 27 13.24 3.58 -10.77
N PRO A 28 12.56 3.56 -9.59
CA PRO A 28 13.27 3.36 -8.34
C PRO A 28 13.80 1.94 -8.18
N MET A 29 14.84 1.80 -7.35
CA MET A 29 15.31 0.51 -6.86
C MET A 29 14.21 -0.19 -6.05
N LEU A 30 14.13 -1.51 -6.14
CA LEU A 30 13.05 -2.33 -5.58
C LEU A 30 13.56 -3.28 -4.50
N ALA A 31 12.63 -3.81 -3.69
CA ALA A 31 12.92 -4.81 -2.68
C ALA A 31 12.33 -6.18 -3.06
N LYS A 32 13.06 -7.26 -2.74
CA LYS A 32 12.55 -8.64 -2.72
C LYS A 32 11.95 -8.94 -1.35
N LEU A 33 10.92 -9.78 -1.31
CA LEU A 33 10.32 -10.25 -0.07
C LEU A 33 11.21 -11.33 0.57
N SER A 34 11.41 -11.21 1.88
CA SER A 34 11.98 -12.25 2.75
C SER A 34 11.02 -12.52 3.90
N ARG A 35 11.12 -13.72 4.48
CA ARG A 35 10.38 -14.10 5.70
C ARG A 35 11.08 -13.67 6.96
N GLU A 36 12.41 -13.49 6.90
CA GLU A 36 13.25 -13.19 8.05
C GLU A 36 14.10 -11.96 7.77
N LEU A 37 14.36 -11.19 8.82
CA LEU A 37 15.35 -10.12 8.78
C LEU A 37 16.74 -10.72 8.52
N PRO A 38 17.51 -10.18 7.57
CA PRO A 38 18.89 -10.59 7.40
C PRO A 38 19.65 -10.28 8.68
N ALA A 39 20.57 -11.17 9.07
CA ALA A 39 21.42 -11.02 10.24
C ALA A 39 22.88 -10.82 9.84
N GLY A 40 23.71 -10.40 10.81
CA GLY A 40 25.14 -10.16 10.61
C GLY A 40 25.45 -8.72 10.21
N ASP A 41 26.76 -8.45 10.03
CA ASP A 41 27.27 -7.11 9.72
C ASP A 41 26.96 -6.67 8.28
N GLY A 42 27.06 -5.37 8.04
CA GLY A 42 26.92 -4.77 6.71
C GLY A 42 25.49 -4.54 6.28
N TRP A 43 24.52 -4.56 7.19
CA TRP A 43 23.14 -4.20 6.93
C TRP A 43 22.75 -2.89 7.61
N SER A 44 21.89 -2.14 6.95
CA SER A 44 21.10 -1.04 7.50
C SER A 44 19.63 -1.40 7.39
N TYR A 45 18.90 -1.15 8.45
CA TYR A 45 17.46 -1.42 8.56
C TYR A 45 16.70 -0.10 8.69
N GLU A 46 15.57 -0.02 8.01
CA GLU A 46 14.67 1.13 8.02
C GLU A 46 13.22 0.66 8.21
N PRO A 47 12.35 1.44 8.89
CA PRO A 47 10.92 1.15 8.89
C PRO A 47 10.37 1.11 7.46
N LYS A 48 9.54 0.13 7.17
CA LYS A 48 8.88 0.04 5.88
C LYS A 48 7.62 0.89 5.88
N TRP A 49 7.76 2.11 5.38
CA TRP A 49 6.65 3.03 5.19
C TRP A 49 5.59 2.43 4.28
N ASP A 50 4.33 2.67 4.62
CA ASP A 50 3.19 2.27 3.83
C ASP A 50 2.48 3.50 3.25
N GLY A 51 2.91 3.87 2.08
CA GLY A 51 2.50 5.08 1.40
C GLY A 51 2.59 4.98 -0.12
N PHE A 52 2.88 6.11 -0.74
CA PHE A 52 3.18 6.18 -2.16
C PHE A 52 4.66 6.50 -2.38
N ARG A 53 5.41 5.52 -2.90
CA ARG A 53 6.79 5.76 -3.33
C ARG A 53 6.85 6.96 -4.26
N CYS A 54 7.71 7.91 -3.92
CA CYS A 54 7.87 9.14 -4.64
C CYS A 54 9.35 9.49 -4.80
N ILE A 55 9.76 9.77 -6.02
CA ILE A 55 11.05 10.43 -6.29
C ILE A 55 10.79 11.91 -6.49
N VAL A 56 11.48 12.72 -5.72
CA VAL A 56 11.47 14.17 -5.78
C VAL A 56 12.62 14.65 -6.64
N PHE A 57 12.32 15.41 -7.68
CA PHE A 57 13.26 16.13 -8.51
C PHE A 57 13.14 17.61 -8.18
N ARG A 58 14.21 18.23 -7.67
CA ARG A 58 14.26 19.66 -7.39
C ARG A 58 15.36 20.33 -8.20
N ASP A 59 15.01 21.38 -8.96
CA ASP A 59 15.94 22.24 -9.68
C ASP A 59 15.53 23.71 -9.47
N GLY A 60 16.22 24.39 -8.56
CA GLY A 60 15.85 25.72 -8.09
C GLY A 60 14.46 25.74 -7.45
N ASP A 61 13.57 26.57 -7.99
CA ASP A 61 12.16 26.65 -7.55
C ASP A 61 11.29 25.53 -8.09
N GLY A 62 11.77 24.79 -9.11
CA GLY A 62 11.07 23.67 -9.71
C GLY A 62 11.10 22.43 -8.81
N VAL A 63 9.92 21.86 -8.51
CA VAL A 63 9.79 20.59 -7.80
C VAL A 63 8.84 19.70 -8.58
N GLU A 64 9.32 18.53 -8.98
CA GLU A 64 8.52 17.49 -9.61
C GLU A 64 8.49 16.24 -8.74
N LEU A 65 7.29 15.66 -8.59
CA LEU A 65 7.05 14.44 -7.86
C LEU A 65 6.70 13.32 -8.83
N ALA A 66 7.45 12.23 -8.79
CA ALA A 66 7.24 11.08 -9.65
C ALA A 66 6.90 9.81 -8.85
N SER A 67 5.86 9.10 -9.28
CA SER A 67 5.49 7.84 -8.66
C SER A 67 6.42 6.70 -9.07
N ARG A 68 6.34 5.58 -8.34
CA ARG A 68 7.03 4.33 -8.69
C ARG A 68 6.80 3.87 -10.15
N LYS A 69 5.66 4.22 -10.74
CA LYS A 69 5.30 3.88 -12.13
C LYS A 69 5.55 5.06 -13.09
N GLU A 70 6.44 5.95 -12.74
CA GLU A 70 6.86 7.10 -13.55
C GLU A 70 5.69 8.06 -13.91
N ARG A 71 4.63 8.04 -13.12
CA ARG A 71 3.49 8.94 -13.30
C ARG A 71 3.69 10.21 -12.48
N PRO A 72 3.37 11.40 -13.02
CA PRO A 72 3.51 12.64 -12.28
C PRO A 72 2.56 12.69 -11.09
N PHE A 73 3.12 12.98 -9.90
CA PHE A 73 2.40 13.10 -8.63
C PHE A 73 2.22 14.54 -8.18
N THR A 74 2.97 15.48 -8.74
CA THR A 74 3.02 16.91 -8.35
C THR A 74 1.64 17.52 -8.12
N ARG A 75 0.70 17.29 -9.04
CA ARG A 75 -0.66 17.83 -8.94
C ARG A 75 -1.48 17.31 -7.77
N TYR A 76 -1.12 16.14 -7.22
CA TYR A 76 -1.88 15.47 -6.16
C TYR A 76 -1.43 15.86 -4.75
N PHE A 77 -0.24 16.47 -4.62
CA PHE A 77 0.36 16.85 -3.36
C PHE A 77 0.91 18.28 -3.39
N PRO A 78 0.06 19.29 -3.72
CA PRO A 78 0.52 20.67 -3.84
C PRO A 78 1.07 21.23 -2.52
N GLU A 79 0.61 20.75 -1.38
CA GLU A 79 1.05 21.16 -0.04
C GLU A 79 2.48 20.74 0.29
N LEU A 80 3.05 19.77 -0.42
CA LEU A 80 4.44 19.33 -0.21
C LEU A 80 5.46 20.23 -0.94
N LEU A 81 5.06 21.01 -1.95
CA LEU A 81 6.02 21.69 -2.82
C LEU A 81 6.87 22.74 -2.08
N ASP A 82 6.24 23.59 -1.28
CA ASP A 82 6.96 24.60 -0.50
C ASP A 82 7.80 23.99 0.63
N PRO A 83 7.28 23.03 1.43
CA PRO A 83 8.10 22.30 2.40
C PRO A 83 9.32 21.59 1.77
N LEU A 84 9.15 20.97 0.61
CA LEU A 84 10.27 20.34 -0.09
C LEU A 84 11.33 21.34 -0.54
N ARG A 85 10.93 22.54 -1.02
CA ARG A 85 11.86 23.64 -1.33
C ARG A 85 12.62 24.11 -0.08
N ALA A 86 11.95 24.16 1.06
CA ALA A 86 12.58 24.61 2.31
C ALA A 86 13.55 23.58 2.89
N SER A 87 13.27 22.27 2.70
CA SER A 87 13.99 21.18 3.36
C SER A 87 15.08 20.52 2.52
N LEU A 88 14.99 20.56 1.19
CA LEU A 88 15.92 19.89 0.29
C LEU A 88 16.93 20.88 -0.31
N PRO A 89 18.12 20.43 -0.79
CA PRO A 89 19.04 21.25 -1.57
C PRO A 89 18.40 21.76 -2.85
N ASP A 90 18.85 22.92 -3.36
CA ASP A 90 18.31 23.56 -4.56
C ASP A 90 18.35 22.69 -5.81
N ARG A 91 19.31 21.79 -5.90
CA ARG A 91 19.45 20.81 -7.00
C ARG A 91 19.68 19.42 -6.43
N CYS A 92 18.65 18.56 -6.50
CA CYS A 92 18.74 17.20 -5.98
C CYS A 92 17.69 16.26 -6.58
N VAL A 93 17.98 14.96 -6.47
CA VAL A 93 17.01 13.89 -6.71
C VAL A 93 16.98 12.99 -5.47
N ILE A 94 15.83 12.94 -4.80
CA ILE A 94 15.64 12.25 -3.53
C ILE A 94 14.55 11.19 -3.67
N ASP A 95 14.82 9.99 -3.16
CA ASP A 95 13.87 8.88 -3.12
C ASP A 95 13.23 8.78 -1.73
N GLY A 96 11.92 8.65 -1.69
CA GLY A 96 11.17 8.63 -0.44
C GLY A 96 9.77 8.05 -0.58
N GLU A 97 9.00 8.22 0.47
CA GLU A 97 7.59 7.80 0.54
C GLU A 97 6.73 8.99 0.93
N ILE A 98 5.61 9.18 0.24
CA ILE A 98 4.55 10.10 0.66
C ILE A 98 3.58 9.32 1.54
N VAL A 99 3.33 9.83 2.74
CA VAL A 99 2.42 9.26 3.73
C VAL A 99 1.44 10.31 4.23
N ILE A 100 0.33 9.90 4.79
CA ILE A 100 -0.58 10.79 5.54
C ILE A 100 -0.63 10.28 6.97
N PRO A 101 -0.12 11.04 7.96
CA PRO A 101 -0.34 10.74 9.36
C PRO A 101 -1.83 10.83 9.69
N ASP A 102 -2.32 9.89 10.52
CA ASP A 102 -3.67 9.95 11.06
C ASP A 102 -3.87 11.25 11.87
N ARG A 103 -5.09 11.81 11.81
CA ARG A 103 -5.44 13.08 12.49
C ARG A 103 -5.28 13.02 14.02
N GLU A 104 -5.49 11.84 14.58
CA GLU A 104 -5.34 11.60 16.01
C GLU A 104 -3.91 11.22 16.38
N GLY A 105 -2.99 11.23 15.41
CA GLY A 105 -1.58 10.90 15.60
C GLY A 105 -1.30 9.42 15.83
N ARG A 106 -2.27 8.54 15.62
CA ARG A 106 -2.21 7.11 15.90
C ARG A 106 -1.75 6.28 14.69
N GLY A 107 -0.74 6.75 13.96
CA GLY A 107 -0.18 6.03 12.83
C GLY A 107 -0.41 6.70 11.48
N LEU A 108 -0.57 5.90 10.41
CA LEU A 108 -0.75 6.34 9.04
C LEU A 108 -2.17 6.06 8.54
N ASP A 109 -2.76 7.04 7.83
CA ASP A 109 -4.05 6.92 7.14
C ASP A 109 -3.84 6.71 5.63
N PHE A 110 -3.75 5.44 5.22
CA PHE A 110 -3.57 5.11 3.81
C PHE A 110 -4.84 5.32 2.97
N ASP A 111 -6.03 5.22 3.57
CA ASP A 111 -7.30 5.49 2.87
C ASP A 111 -7.39 6.96 2.48
N ALA A 112 -7.01 7.88 3.37
CA ALA A 112 -6.88 9.29 3.04
C ALA A 112 -5.87 9.50 1.89
N LEU A 113 -4.75 8.78 1.91
CA LEU A 113 -3.75 8.84 0.85
C LEU A 113 -4.30 8.37 -0.50
N LEU A 114 -5.06 7.27 -0.54
CA LEU A 114 -5.71 6.79 -1.76
C LEU A 114 -6.70 7.81 -2.35
N GLN A 115 -7.38 8.56 -1.50
CA GLN A 115 -8.34 9.58 -1.93
C GLN A 115 -7.69 10.77 -2.65
N ARG A 116 -6.37 10.99 -2.45
CA ARG A 116 -5.62 12.07 -3.09
C ARG A 116 -5.54 11.92 -4.61
N ILE A 117 -5.54 10.71 -5.13
CA ILE A 117 -5.47 10.45 -6.58
C ILE A 117 -6.84 10.72 -7.21
N HIS A 118 -7.14 11.98 -7.49
CA HIS A 118 -8.44 12.41 -8.00
C HIS A 118 -8.31 13.33 -9.22
N PRO A 119 -9.19 13.20 -10.25
CA PRO A 119 -9.15 14.06 -11.44
C PRO A 119 -9.54 15.52 -11.15
N ALA A 120 -10.46 15.77 -10.19
CA ALA A 120 -10.90 17.11 -9.86
C ALA A 120 -9.90 17.82 -8.94
N GLU A 121 -9.34 18.92 -9.42
CA GLU A 121 -8.34 19.73 -8.70
C GLU A 121 -8.91 20.33 -7.40
N SER A 122 -10.16 20.80 -7.42
CA SER A 122 -10.82 21.34 -6.22
C SER A 122 -10.87 20.34 -5.06
N ARG A 123 -11.11 19.06 -5.37
CA ARG A 123 -11.08 18.00 -4.35
C ARG A 123 -9.66 17.74 -3.84
N VAL A 124 -8.67 17.75 -4.74
CA VAL A 124 -7.26 17.57 -4.34
C VAL A 124 -6.84 18.70 -3.39
N ARG A 125 -7.13 19.96 -3.73
CA ARG A 125 -6.82 21.12 -2.87
C ARG A 125 -7.50 21.06 -1.51
N ARG A 126 -8.78 20.67 -1.47
CA ARG A 126 -9.50 20.47 -0.21
C ARG A 126 -8.84 19.39 0.66
N LEU A 127 -8.55 18.22 0.09
CA LEU A 127 -7.91 17.12 0.82
C LEU A 127 -6.48 17.47 1.24
N ALA A 128 -5.74 18.29 0.46
CA ALA A 128 -4.43 18.79 0.83
C ALA A 128 -4.47 19.63 2.14
N SER A 129 -5.58 20.34 2.38
CA SER A 129 -5.79 21.08 3.62
C SER A 129 -6.38 20.24 4.76
N GLU A 130 -7.31 19.33 4.44
CA GLU A 130 -7.99 18.52 5.44
C GLU A 130 -7.12 17.38 5.98
N THR A 131 -6.34 16.73 5.11
CA THR A 131 -5.46 15.59 5.41
C THR A 131 -4.10 15.80 4.74
N PRO A 132 -3.27 16.73 5.25
CA PRO A 132 -1.99 17.04 4.63
C PRO A 132 -1.05 15.85 4.65
N ALA A 133 -0.31 15.69 3.55
CA ALA A 133 0.67 14.65 3.39
C ALA A 133 2.02 15.04 4.01
N SER A 134 2.82 14.03 4.33
CA SER A 134 4.22 14.15 4.71
C SER A 134 5.10 13.39 3.72
N PHE A 135 6.35 13.82 3.58
CA PHE A 135 7.37 13.14 2.78
C PHE A 135 8.47 12.60 3.68
N VAL A 136 8.79 11.32 3.55
CA VAL A 136 9.85 10.65 4.29
C VAL A 136 10.92 10.20 3.32
N ALA A 137 12.06 10.89 3.32
CA ALA A 137 13.22 10.58 2.49
C ALA A 137 14.01 9.38 3.04
N PHE A 138 14.51 8.49 2.17
CA PHE A 138 15.30 7.34 2.60
C PHE A 138 16.47 6.99 1.64
N ASP A 139 16.65 7.70 0.54
CA ASP A 139 17.84 7.59 -0.31
C ASP A 139 18.06 8.89 -1.10
N VAL A 140 19.30 9.17 -1.46
CA VAL A 140 19.69 10.27 -2.35
C VAL A 140 20.28 9.71 -3.64
N LEU A 141 19.87 10.27 -4.77
CA LEU A 141 20.25 9.77 -6.10
C LEU A 141 21.17 10.74 -6.84
N ALA A 142 20.99 12.04 -6.60
CA ALA A 142 21.86 13.10 -7.13
C ALA A 142 21.84 14.34 -6.22
N LEU A 143 22.97 15.02 -6.11
CA LEU A 143 23.16 16.31 -5.45
C LEU A 143 23.94 17.26 -6.38
N GLY A 144 23.35 18.39 -6.75
CA GLY A 144 23.88 19.25 -7.79
C GLY A 144 23.97 18.46 -9.12
N ASP A 145 25.16 18.42 -9.69
CA ASP A 145 25.45 17.67 -10.92
C ASP A 145 26.06 16.29 -10.64
N ASP A 146 26.23 15.93 -9.36
CA ASP A 146 26.84 14.65 -8.96
C ASP A 146 25.77 13.56 -8.82
N VAL A 147 25.87 12.54 -9.68
CA VAL A 147 25.03 11.33 -9.61
C VAL A 147 25.68 10.32 -8.67
N VAL A 148 25.01 10.01 -7.57
CA VAL A 148 25.58 9.17 -6.50
C VAL A 148 25.10 7.71 -6.51
N LEU A 149 24.43 7.28 -7.57
CA LEU A 149 23.84 5.93 -7.66
C LEU A 149 24.85 4.80 -7.42
N GLU A 150 26.08 4.94 -7.95
CA GLU A 150 27.13 3.92 -7.83
C GLU A 150 27.85 3.93 -6.48
N ARG A 151 27.59 4.92 -5.62
CA ARG A 151 28.18 4.98 -4.29
C ARG A 151 27.55 3.93 -3.39
N PRO A 152 28.30 3.39 -2.41
CA PRO A 152 27.76 2.53 -1.35
C PRO A 152 26.56 3.18 -0.63
N PHE A 153 25.58 2.39 -0.19
CA PHE A 153 24.42 2.91 0.54
C PHE A 153 24.82 3.69 1.79
N ALA A 154 25.86 3.25 2.50
CA ALA A 154 26.38 3.98 3.67
C ALA A 154 26.76 5.43 3.35
N GLU A 155 27.43 5.67 2.21
CA GLU A 155 27.78 7.03 1.77
C GLU A 155 26.53 7.82 1.37
N ARG A 156 25.63 7.22 0.60
CA ARG A 156 24.37 7.89 0.20
C ARG A 156 23.52 8.24 1.41
N ARG A 157 23.49 7.38 2.43
CA ARG A 157 22.78 7.65 3.68
C ARG A 157 23.36 8.84 4.43
N SER A 158 24.69 8.96 4.52
CA SER A 158 25.37 10.11 5.10
C SER A 158 25.04 11.38 4.30
N LEU A 159 25.18 11.32 2.97
CA LEU A 159 24.84 12.45 2.10
C LEU A 159 23.39 12.89 2.25
N LEU A 160 22.44 11.95 2.40
CA LEU A 160 21.04 12.26 2.64
C LEU A 160 20.85 13.00 3.98
N ALA A 161 21.48 12.52 5.04
CA ALA A 161 21.39 13.12 6.37
C ALA A 161 21.96 14.55 6.40
N ASP A 162 23.06 14.78 5.68
CA ASP A 162 23.72 16.08 5.59
C ASP A 162 22.94 17.07 4.68
N ALA A 163 22.33 16.55 3.61
CA ALA A 163 21.68 17.37 2.59
C ALA A 163 20.26 17.81 2.97
N VAL A 164 19.50 16.92 3.63
CA VAL A 164 18.11 17.19 3.99
C VAL A 164 18.05 17.89 5.35
N ARG A 165 17.35 19.01 5.42
CA ARG A 165 17.01 19.70 6.68
C ARG A 165 15.62 19.28 7.12
N PRO A 166 15.48 18.28 8.01
CA PRO A 166 14.16 17.77 8.39
C PRO A 166 13.34 18.87 9.04
N THR A 167 12.26 19.26 8.36
CA THR A 167 11.29 20.24 8.87
C THR A 167 9.90 19.73 8.49
N PRO A 168 9.03 19.48 9.46
CA PRO A 168 7.69 18.98 9.18
C PRO A 168 7.02 19.79 8.05
N PRO A 169 6.42 19.13 7.05
CA PRO A 169 6.13 17.70 6.92
C PRO A 169 7.18 16.90 6.12
N VAL A 170 8.44 17.35 6.05
CA VAL A 170 9.53 16.63 5.37
C VAL A 170 10.46 16.01 6.42
N TYR A 171 10.71 14.72 6.30
CA TYR A 171 11.47 13.94 7.27
C TYR A 171 12.51 13.06 6.56
N VAL A 172 13.49 12.57 7.33
CA VAL A 172 14.38 11.49 6.93
C VAL A 172 14.02 10.24 7.74
N THR A 173 13.89 9.10 7.08
CA THR A 173 13.57 7.84 7.76
C THR A 173 14.62 7.50 8.82
N PRO A 174 14.25 6.98 9.99
CA PRO A 174 15.22 6.42 10.92
C PRO A 174 15.90 5.20 10.31
N ALA A 175 17.16 4.97 10.67
CA ALA A 175 17.93 3.82 10.24
C ALA A 175 18.77 3.28 11.39
N SER A 176 18.98 1.96 11.44
CA SER A 176 19.84 1.30 12.41
C SER A 176 20.65 0.19 11.77
N THR A 177 21.85 -0.05 12.25
CA THR A 177 22.66 -1.22 11.86
C THR A 177 22.42 -2.43 12.78
N SER A 178 21.66 -2.25 13.85
CA SER A 178 21.32 -3.30 14.80
C SER A 178 20.09 -4.11 14.35
N ALA A 179 20.29 -5.40 14.15
CA ALA A 179 19.18 -6.32 13.88
C ALA A 179 18.19 -6.41 15.06
N ALA A 180 18.64 -6.20 16.28
CA ALA A 180 17.77 -6.17 17.46
C ALA A 180 16.83 -4.96 17.46
N VAL A 181 17.32 -3.78 17.09
CA VAL A 181 16.52 -2.57 16.90
C VAL A 181 15.52 -2.77 15.75
N ALA A 182 15.95 -3.39 14.66
CA ALA A 182 15.06 -3.71 13.54
C ALA A 182 13.94 -4.67 13.92
N ALA A 183 14.23 -5.66 14.77
CA ALA A 183 13.23 -6.59 15.30
C ALA A 183 12.22 -5.89 16.25
N ASP A 184 12.69 -4.96 17.09
CA ASP A 184 11.81 -4.11 17.89
C ASP A 184 10.90 -3.25 17.01
N TRP A 185 11.45 -2.57 16.01
CA TRP A 185 10.66 -1.79 15.06
C TRP A 185 9.64 -2.65 14.31
N PHE A 186 10.05 -3.86 13.90
CA PHE A 186 9.16 -4.79 13.23
C PHE A 186 7.92 -5.09 14.07
N GLY A 187 8.09 -5.38 15.39
CA GLY A 187 6.95 -5.65 16.27
C GLY A 187 6.15 -4.39 16.61
N ARG A 188 6.83 -3.30 17.00
CA ARG A 188 6.19 -2.11 17.57
C ARG A 188 5.54 -1.20 16.53
N PHE A 189 6.20 -0.96 15.39
CA PHE A 189 5.70 0.01 14.41
C PHE A 189 4.55 -0.49 13.55
N GLU A 190 4.15 -1.72 13.72
CA GLU A 190 2.91 -2.23 13.15
C GLU A 190 1.70 -1.40 13.61
N GLY A 191 1.70 -0.97 14.89
CA GLY A 191 0.69 -0.09 15.44
C GLY A 191 0.67 1.33 14.86
N ALA A 192 1.74 1.72 14.17
CA ALA A 192 1.77 2.97 13.39
C ALA A 192 1.27 2.79 11.95
N GLY A 193 0.79 1.61 11.57
CA GLY A 193 0.36 1.31 10.20
C GLY A 193 1.53 1.06 9.24
N LEU A 194 2.73 0.77 9.75
CA LEU A 194 3.86 0.37 8.92
C LEU A 194 3.79 -1.10 8.55
N ASP A 195 4.33 -1.43 7.39
CA ASP A 195 4.16 -2.73 6.73
C ASP A 195 5.32 -3.70 7.06
N GLY A 196 6.25 -3.31 7.95
CA GLY A 196 7.42 -4.09 8.35
C GLY A 196 8.73 -3.32 8.33
N VAL A 197 9.80 -3.95 7.85
CA VAL A 197 11.17 -3.39 7.80
C VAL A 197 11.77 -3.60 6.39
N VAL A 198 12.56 -2.63 5.94
CA VAL A 198 13.43 -2.73 4.76
C VAL A 198 14.88 -2.84 5.23
N ALA A 199 15.61 -3.81 4.69
CA ALA A 199 17.03 -3.97 4.92
C ALA A 199 17.81 -3.68 3.62
N LYS A 200 18.88 -2.89 3.73
CA LYS A 200 19.78 -2.48 2.65
C LYS A 200 21.21 -2.87 3.02
N ARG A 201 21.96 -3.42 2.08
CA ARG A 201 23.40 -3.62 2.29
C ARG A 201 24.10 -2.27 2.30
N LEU A 202 25.00 -2.07 3.26
CA LEU A 202 25.74 -0.81 3.40
C LEU A 202 26.68 -0.53 2.21
N ASP A 203 27.16 -1.58 1.57
CA ASP A 203 28.05 -1.55 0.42
C ASP A 203 27.38 -1.58 -0.95
N ASP A 204 26.04 -1.77 -1.00
CA ASP A 204 25.33 -1.87 -2.28
C ASP A 204 25.13 -0.50 -2.95
N PRO A 205 25.32 -0.42 -4.29
CA PRO A 205 24.91 0.74 -5.08
C PRO A 205 23.37 0.82 -5.19
N TYR A 206 22.89 1.95 -5.68
CA TYR A 206 21.48 2.10 -6.04
C TYR A 206 21.26 1.61 -7.48
N VAL A 207 20.56 0.49 -7.66
CA VAL A 207 20.34 -0.12 -8.98
C VAL A 207 18.88 0.07 -9.42
N PRO A 208 18.61 1.02 -10.34
CA PRO A 208 17.25 1.29 -10.81
C PRO A 208 16.56 0.04 -11.37
N ASP A 209 15.26 -0.10 -11.11
CA ASP A 209 14.39 -1.20 -11.58
C ASP A 209 14.83 -2.61 -11.14
N LYS A 210 15.79 -2.74 -10.23
CA LYS A 210 16.26 -4.04 -9.71
C LYS A 210 15.81 -4.27 -8.27
N ARG A 211 15.59 -5.53 -7.91
CA ARG A 211 15.24 -5.96 -6.55
C ARG A 211 16.49 -6.28 -5.75
N VAL A 212 17.15 -5.25 -5.27
CA VAL A 212 18.41 -5.36 -4.48
C VAL A 212 18.10 -5.40 -2.99
N MET A 213 17.29 -4.45 -2.51
CA MET A 213 16.87 -4.39 -1.10
C MET A 213 16.08 -5.61 -0.67
N ILE A 214 16.03 -5.86 0.62
CA ILE A 214 15.17 -6.88 1.26
C ILE A 214 14.05 -6.16 2.01
N LYS A 215 12.83 -6.67 1.92
CA LYS A 215 11.71 -6.25 2.77
C LYS A 215 11.18 -7.45 3.53
N VAL A 216 10.96 -7.26 4.81
CA VAL A 216 10.26 -8.21 5.68
C VAL A 216 8.95 -7.58 6.08
N LYS A 217 7.87 -8.32 5.88
CA LYS A 217 6.51 -7.86 6.14
C LYS A 217 5.85 -8.73 7.18
N HIS A 218 4.93 -8.13 7.95
CA HIS A 218 4.00 -8.91 8.73
C HIS A 218 3.16 -9.80 7.84
N GLU A 219 3.05 -11.06 8.21
CA GLU A 219 2.15 -12.02 7.60
C GLU A 219 1.30 -12.62 8.72
N ARG A 220 0.05 -12.23 8.75
CA ARG A 220 -0.95 -12.72 9.71
C ARG A 220 -1.84 -13.72 9.03
N THR A 221 -2.44 -14.59 9.80
CA THR A 221 -3.47 -15.51 9.33
C THR A 221 -4.79 -15.25 10.05
N ALA A 222 -5.88 -15.55 9.36
CA ALA A 222 -7.22 -15.55 9.92
C ALA A 222 -8.00 -16.72 9.34
N ASP A 223 -8.88 -17.29 10.16
CA ASP A 223 -9.86 -18.25 9.74
C ASP A 223 -11.13 -17.50 9.32
N CYS A 224 -11.49 -17.58 8.05
CA CYS A 224 -12.62 -16.85 7.49
C CYS A 224 -13.66 -17.80 6.92
N VAL A 225 -14.93 -17.46 7.13
CA VAL A 225 -16.03 -18.13 6.43
C VAL A 225 -15.97 -17.80 4.96
N VAL A 226 -16.09 -18.80 4.12
CA VAL A 226 -16.24 -18.61 2.67
C VAL A 226 -17.73 -18.65 2.33
N ALA A 227 -18.28 -17.50 1.96
CA ALA A 227 -19.72 -17.36 1.70
C ALA A 227 -20.06 -17.24 0.20
N GLY A 228 -19.05 -17.22 -0.67
CA GLY A 228 -19.25 -17.17 -2.11
C GLY A 228 -17.94 -17.11 -2.88
N TYR A 229 -18.06 -17.13 -4.19
CA TYR A 229 -16.91 -17.00 -5.07
C TYR A 229 -17.24 -16.21 -6.33
N ARG A 230 -16.22 -15.73 -7.01
CA ARG A 230 -16.33 -15.14 -8.36
C ARG A 230 -15.65 -16.03 -9.36
N ILE A 231 -16.24 -16.13 -10.55
CA ILE A 231 -15.60 -16.78 -11.68
C ILE A 231 -14.40 -15.92 -12.15
N HIS A 232 -13.34 -16.56 -12.55
CA HIS A 232 -12.20 -15.87 -13.11
C HIS A 232 -12.56 -15.19 -14.44
N LYS A 233 -11.92 -14.06 -14.74
CA LYS A 233 -12.19 -13.22 -15.93
C LYS A 233 -12.11 -13.94 -17.28
N ASP A 234 -11.44 -15.07 -17.36
CA ASP A 234 -11.38 -15.94 -18.55
C ASP A 234 -12.54 -16.93 -18.65
N GLY A 235 -13.48 -16.89 -17.70
CA GLY A 235 -14.62 -17.80 -17.61
C GLY A 235 -14.28 -19.18 -17.05
N GLN A 236 -13.02 -19.42 -16.64
CA GLN A 236 -12.56 -20.75 -16.22
C GLN A 236 -12.18 -20.78 -14.72
N GLY A 237 -12.99 -21.53 -13.96
CA GLY A 237 -12.71 -21.78 -12.55
C GLY A 237 -12.92 -20.56 -11.63
N VAL A 238 -12.58 -20.74 -10.36
CA VAL A 238 -12.77 -19.74 -9.31
C VAL A 238 -11.67 -18.70 -9.37
N GLY A 239 -12.04 -17.45 -9.58
CA GLY A 239 -11.12 -16.29 -9.61
C GLY A 239 -10.81 -15.72 -8.23
N SER A 240 -11.81 -15.75 -7.32
CA SER A 240 -11.65 -15.33 -5.92
C SER A 240 -12.73 -15.92 -5.04
N LEU A 241 -12.38 -16.16 -3.76
CA LEU A 241 -13.31 -16.53 -2.68
C LEU A 241 -13.72 -15.26 -1.93
N LEU A 242 -14.98 -15.13 -1.57
CA LEU A 242 -15.51 -14.03 -0.75
C LEU A 242 -15.48 -14.47 0.71
N LEU A 243 -14.84 -13.66 1.56
CA LEU A 243 -14.51 -13.98 2.94
C LEU A 243 -15.35 -13.18 3.92
N GLY A 244 -15.81 -13.80 4.98
CA GLY A 244 -16.56 -13.19 6.05
C GLY A 244 -16.03 -13.52 7.43
N LEU A 245 -16.24 -12.57 8.36
CA LEU A 245 -16.07 -12.77 9.81
C LEU A 245 -17.36 -12.35 10.52
N TYR A 246 -17.71 -13.07 11.57
CA TYR A 246 -18.86 -12.71 12.41
C TYR A 246 -18.51 -11.55 13.34
N ASP A 247 -19.39 -10.57 13.40
CA ASP A 247 -19.34 -9.50 14.38
C ASP A 247 -20.02 -9.89 15.70
N ASP A 248 -20.00 -8.97 16.68
CA ASP A 248 -20.58 -9.21 17.99
C ASP A 248 -22.12 -9.34 17.98
N SER A 249 -22.77 -8.86 16.91
CA SER A 249 -24.19 -9.04 16.70
C SER A 249 -24.57 -10.40 16.09
N GLY A 250 -23.56 -11.21 15.70
CA GLY A 250 -23.75 -12.47 15.00
C GLY A 250 -23.97 -12.31 13.49
N GLY A 251 -23.75 -11.12 12.94
CA GLY A 251 -23.82 -10.86 11.51
C GLY A 251 -22.51 -11.21 10.81
N LEU A 252 -22.58 -11.93 9.67
CA LEU A 252 -21.39 -12.21 8.86
C LEU A 252 -21.02 -10.99 8.02
N GLN A 253 -19.93 -10.32 8.38
CA GLN A 253 -19.42 -9.15 7.67
C GLN A 253 -18.43 -9.57 6.57
N HIS A 254 -18.58 -9.02 5.36
CA HIS A 254 -17.63 -9.24 4.29
C HIS A 254 -16.29 -8.52 4.58
N VAL A 255 -15.21 -9.28 4.75
CA VAL A 255 -13.90 -8.74 5.16
C VAL A 255 -12.88 -8.67 4.02
N GLY A 256 -13.12 -9.34 2.90
CA GLY A 256 -12.19 -9.30 1.78
C GLY A 256 -12.34 -10.48 0.82
N VAL A 257 -11.36 -10.64 -0.04
CA VAL A 257 -11.33 -11.74 -1.02
C VAL A 257 -9.99 -12.43 -1.03
N ALA A 258 -10.00 -13.77 -1.08
CA ALA A 258 -8.81 -14.55 -1.41
C ALA A 258 -8.74 -14.77 -2.92
N ALA A 259 -7.58 -14.49 -3.51
CA ALA A 259 -7.36 -14.53 -4.95
C ALA A 259 -5.94 -15.01 -5.29
N ALA A 260 -5.54 -14.82 -6.55
CA ALA A 260 -4.22 -15.20 -7.06
C ALA A 260 -3.97 -16.73 -7.10
N PHE A 261 -5.01 -17.50 -7.35
CA PHE A 261 -4.94 -18.96 -7.51
C PHE A 261 -4.22 -19.36 -8.79
N THR A 262 -3.52 -20.51 -8.75
CA THR A 262 -3.01 -21.15 -9.96
C THR A 262 -4.17 -21.65 -10.84
N ARG A 263 -3.93 -21.82 -12.14
CA ARG A 263 -4.98 -22.30 -13.05
C ARG A 263 -5.55 -23.66 -12.63
N ALA A 264 -4.69 -24.57 -12.22
CA ALA A 264 -5.12 -25.90 -11.75
C ALA A 264 -6.04 -25.78 -10.52
N PHE A 265 -5.62 -25.00 -9.52
CA PHE A 265 -6.38 -24.81 -8.28
C PHE A 265 -7.73 -24.10 -8.50
N ARG A 266 -7.84 -23.19 -9.49
CA ARG A 266 -9.12 -22.56 -9.85
C ARG A 266 -10.17 -23.59 -10.31
N THR A 267 -9.73 -24.56 -11.10
CA THR A 267 -10.62 -25.62 -11.61
C THR A 267 -11.01 -26.58 -10.49
N GLU A 268 -10.05 -26.94 -9.64
CA GLU A 268 -10.27 -27.77 -8.47
C GLU A 268 -11.29 -27.13 -7.51
N LEU A 269 -11.11 -25.85 -7.17
CA LEU A 269 -12.03 -25.08 -6.34
C LEU A 269 -13.45 -25.05 -6.92
N LEU A 270 -13.61 -24.92 -8.24
CA LEU A 270 -14.94 -24.89 -8.86
C LEU A 270 -15.67 -26.22 -8.62
N THR A 271 -15.00 -27.35 -8.86
CA THR A 271 -15.57 -28.68 -8.62
C THR A 271 -15.86 -28.92 -7.14
N GLU A 272 -14.96 -28.46 -6.27
CA GLU A 272 -15.09 -28.62 -4.82
C GLU A 272 -16.21 -27.80 -4.22
N LEU A 273 -16.50 -26.60 -4.76
CA LEU A 273 -17.51 -25.69 -4.26
C LEU A 273 -18.89 -25.88 -4.88
N GLU A 274 -18.99 -26.58 -6.02
CA GLU A 274 -20.25 -26.83 -6.72
C GLU A 274 -21.35 -27.40 -5.81
N PRO A 275 -21.09 -28.42 -4.96
CA PRO A 275 -22.13 -28.95 -4.07
C PRO A 275 -22.65 -27.94 -3.04
N SER A 276 -21.85 -26.95 -2.68
CA SER A 276 -22.24 -25.88 -1.72
C SER A 276 -23.08 -24.76 -2.36
N THR A 277 -23.28 -24.77 -3.68
CA THR A 277 -24.16 -23.83 -4.36
C THR A 277 -25.65 -24.22 -4.28
N HIS A 278 -25.94 -25.49 -4.00
CA HIS A 278 -27.33 -25.96 -3.85
C HIS A 278 -27.93 -25.39 -2.57
N ASP A 279 -29.13 -24.82 -2.70
CA ASP A 279 -29.89 -24.21 -1.60
C ASP A 279 -29.11 -23.10 -0.86
N ALA A 280 -28.17 -22.46 -1.55
CA ALA A 280 -27.28 -21.49 -0.94
C ALA A 280 -27.89 -20.10 -0.75
N VAL A 281 -29.07 -19.81 -1.33
CA VAL A 281 -29.67 -18.47 -1.31
C VAL A 281 -30.57 -18.28 -0.10
N GLU A 282 -31.40 -19.28 0.21
CA GLU A 282 -32.32 -19.21 1.35
C GLU A 282 -31.54 -19.24 2.67
N GLY A 283 -31.73 -18.19 3.48
CA GLY A 283 -31.02 -18.04 4.75
C GLY A 283 -29.54 -17.69 4.62
N HIS A 284 -29.08 -17.30 3.43
CA HIS A 284 -27.69 -16.88 3.23
C HIS A 284 -27.37 -15.61 4.04
N PRO A 285 -26.22 -15.53 4.75
CA PRO A 285 -25.85 -14.36 5.55
C PRO A 285 -25.84 -13.04 4.76
N TRP A 286 -25.64 -13.12 3.44
CA TRP A 286 -25.65 -11.97 2.52
C TRP A 286 -26.82 -12.05 1.52
N GLN A 287 -27.99 -12.49 1.98
CA GLN A 287 -29.17 -12.68 1.13
C GLN A 287 -29.57 -11.38 0.41
N ASP A 288 -29.55 -10.22 1.09
CA ASP A 288 -29.85 -8.93 0.49
C ASP A 288 -28.96 -8.62 -0.74
N TRP A 289 -27.71 -9.09 -0.74
CA TRP A 289 -26.79 -8.90 -1.86
C TRP A 289 -27.10 -9.85 -3.03
N VAL A 290 -27.55 -11.06 -2.72
CA VAL A 290 -27.99 -12.05 -3.73
C VAL A 290 -29.25 -11.55 -4.43
N GLU A 291 -30.24 -11.10 -3.68
CA GLU A 291 -31.50 -10.57 -4.17
C GLU A 291 -31.27 -9.30 -5.01
N TRP A 292 -30.42 -8.40 -4.50
CA TRP A 292 -30.05 -7.19 -5.24
C TRP A 292 -29.31 -7.50 -6.55
N GLN A 293 -28.41 -8.51 -6.58
CA GLN A 293 -27.74 -8.92 -7.81
C GLN A 293 -28.74 -9.44 -8.84
N ALA A 294 -29.79 -10.13 -8.41
CA ALA A 294 -30.83 -10.64 -9.28
C ALA A 294 -31.73 -9.53 -9.85
N SER A 295 -31.91 -8.41 -9.11
CA SER A 295 -32.78 -7.29 -9.51
C SER A 295 -32.18 -6.39 -10.59
N ASN A 296 -30.87 -6.49 -10.90
CA ASN A 296 -30.13 -5.58 -11.78
C ASN A 296 -30.23 -4.08 -11.45
N GLU A 297 -30.64 -3.72 -10.22
CA GLU A 297 -30.73 -2.33 -9.80
C GLU A 297 -29.35 -1.70 -9.55
N PRO A 298 -29.16 -0.40 -9.85
CA PRO A 298 -27.92 0.30 -9.51
C PRO A 298 -27.82 0.47 -7.99
N GLY A 299 -26.85 -0.15 -7.33
CA GLY A 299 -26.69 -0.10 -5.88
C GLY A 299 -25.29 -0.54 -5.41
N ARG A 300 -25.16 -0.70 -4.09
CA ARG A 300 -23.91 -1.01 -3.42
C ARG A 300 -23.60 -2.51 -3.52
N ARG A 301 -22.53 -2.88 -4.20
CA ARG A 301 -22.10 -4.27 -4.41
C ARG A 301 -21.17 -4.77 -3.30
N PRO A 302 -21.13 -6.10 -3.02
CA PRO A 302 -20.09 -6.70 -2.21
C PRO A 302 -18.71 -6.39 -2.77
N GLY A 303 -17.85 -5.81 -1.94
CA GLY A 303 -16.57 -5.29 -2.42
C GLY A 303 -16.75 -3.99 -3.18
N ASN A 304 -16.89 -2.89 -2.45
CA ASN A 304 -17.07 -1.51 -2.92
C ASN A 304 -16.59 -1.27 -4.35
N VAL A 305 -17.46 -0.67 -5.18
CA VAL A 305 -17.05 -0.10 -6.47
C VAL A 305 -16.03 1.01 -6.17
N SER A 306 -14.77 0.62 -6.11
CA SER A 306 -13.66 1.57 -6.09
C SER A 306 -13.33 1.94 -7.54
N ARG A 307 -12.67 3.07 -7.76
CA ARG A 307 -12.17 3.45 -9.09
C ARG A 307 -11.26 2.38 -9.71
N TRP A 308 -10.67 1.54 -8.89
CA TRP A 308 -9.81 0.41 -9.30
C TRP A 308 -10.60 -0.78 -9.82
N ASN A 309 -11.91 -0.82 -9.51
CA ASN A 309 -12.85 -1.86 -9.93
C ASN A 309 -13.86 -1.35 -10.98
N ALA A 310 -13.79 -0.08 -11.37
CA ALA A 310 -14.66 0.47 -12.39
C ALA A 310 -14.52 -0.34 -13.69
N GLY A 311 -15.61 -0.90 -14.17
CA GLY A 311 -15.66 -1.74 -15.37
C GLY A 311 -15.31 -3.22 -15.16
N LYS A 312 -15.07 -3.68 -13.92
CA LYS A 312 -14.96 -5.11 -13.63
C LYS A 312 -16.32 -5.72 -13.35
N ASP A 313 -16.54 -6.91 -13.86
CA ASP A 313 -17.65 -7.74 -13.42
C ASP A 313 -17.39 -8.18 -11.97
N LEU A 314 -18.27 -7.76 -11.06
CA LEU A 314 -18.23 -8.10 -9.64
C LEU A 314 -19.33 -9.11 -9.27
N SER A 315 -20.00 -9.72 -10.26
CA SER A 315 -20.95 -10.82 -10.01
C SER A 315 -20.27 -11.94 -9.24
N TRP A 316 -21.03 -12.61 -8.41
CA TRP A 316 -20.54 -13.68 -7.58
C TRP A 316 -21.58 -14.80 -7.45
N VAL A 317 -21.12 -15.99 -7.11
CA VAL A 317 -21.93 -17.16 -6.88
C VAL A 317 -22.00 -17.39 -5.37
N PRO A 318 -23.20 -17.36 -4.73
CA PRO A 318 -23.34 -17.68 -3.32
C PRO A 318 -23.11 -19.17 -3.09
N ILE A 319 -22.52 -19.49 -1.94
CA ILE A 319 -22.43 -20.87 -1.43
C ILE A 319 -22.89 -20.89 0.02
N ARG A 320 -23.35 -22.06 0.49
CA ARG A 320 -23.66 -22.22 1.91
C ARG A 320 -22.42 -21.85 2.73
N ALA A 321 -22.62 -20.94 3.72
CA ALA A 321 -21.54 -20.38 4.55
C ALA A 321 -21.08 -21.37 5.63
N GLU A 322 -20.74 -22.59 5.22
CA GLU A 322 -20.37 -23.74 6.06
C GLU A 322 -18.88 -24.09 6.01
N ARG A 323 -18.12 -23.44 5.11
CA ARG A 323 -16.69 -23.71 4.92
C ARG A 323 -15.83 -22.62 5.50
N VAL A 324 -14.75 -23.02 6.13
CA VAL A 324 -13.74 -22.12 6.69
C VAL A 324 -12.43 -22.27 5.94
N ALA A 325 -11.84 -21.15 5.59
CA ALA A 325 -10.52 -21.06 4.99
C ALA A 325 -9.56 -20.27 5.87
N GLU A 326 -8.38 -20.83 6.12
CA GLU A 326 -7.25 -20.07 6.65
C GLU A 326 -6.67 -19.23 5.51
N VAL A 327 -6.54 -17.94 5.75
CA VAL A 327 -5.99 -16.98 4.79
C VAL A 327 -4.86 -16.19 5.43
N SER A 328 -3.85 -15.82 4.65
CA SER A 328 -2.85 -14.87 5.11
C SER A 328 -3.15 -13.48 4.57
N PHE A 329 -3.01 -12.48 5.43
CA PHE A 329 -3.24 -11.08 5.12
C PHE A 329 -2.10 -10.18 5.65
N GLY A 330 -1.98 -8.97 5.10
CA GLY A 330 -0.99 -8.01 5.56
C GLY A 330 -1.55 -7.06 6.60
N GLN A 331 -2.60 -6.33 6.24
CA GLN A 331 -3.18 -5.29 7.08
C GLN A 331 -4.70 -5.38 7.11
N LEU A 332 -5.26 -4.99 8.25
CA LEU A 332 -6.68 -4.79 8.46
C LEU A 332 -6.95 -3.27 8.56
N GLU A 333 -7.97 -2.79 7.87
CA GLU A 333 -8.37 -1.39 7.87
C GLU A 333 -9.88 -1.29 7.85
N GLY A 334 -10.46 -0.55 8.79
CA GLY A 334 -11.90 -0.42 8.91
C GLY A 334 -12.65 -1.74 9.00
N GLY A 335 -12.08 -2.76 9.66
CA GLY A 335 -12.66 -4.10 9.78
C GLY A 335 -12.56 -4.95 8.51
N ARG A 336 -11.72 -4.58 7.51
CA ARG A 336 -11.55 -5.29 6.24
C ARG A 336 -10.08 -5.49 5.91
N PHE A 337 -9.77 -6.58 5.21
CA PHE A 337 -8.44 -6.78 4.65
C PHE A 337 -8.19 -5.74 3.55
N ARG A 338 -7.14 -4.96 3.71
CA ARG A 338 -6.79 -3.85 2.82
C ARG A 338 -6.47 -4.28 1.38
N HIS A 339 -5.88 -5.45 1.22
CA HIS A 339 -5.54 -6.05 -0.07
C HIS A 339 -6.17 -7.44 -0.19
N GLY A 340 -6.17 -8.01 -1.41
CA GLY A 340 -6.50 -9.41 -1.59
C GLY A 340 -5.56 -10.29 -0.76
N VAL A 341 -6.14 -11.23 -0.05
CA VAL A 341 -5.41 -12.14 0.81
C VAL A 341 -5.06 -13.43 0.08
N SER A 342 -4.10 -14.18 0.61
CA SER A 342 -3.71 -15.45 0.05
C SER A 342 -4.37 -16.61 0.80
N PHE A 343 -5.05 -17.48 0.05
CA PHE A 343 -5.57 -18.74 0.59
C PHE A 343 -4.40 -19.63 1.04
N ARG A 344 -4.51 -20.22 2.23
CA ARG A 344 -3.52 -21.14 2.79
C ARG A 344 -4.02 -22.57 2.71
N ARG A 345 -5.16 -22.84 3.30
CA ARG A 345 -5.79 -24.16 3.34
C ARG A 345 -7.24 -24.08 3.79
N TRP A 346 -7.98 -25.12 3.55
CA TRP A 346 -9.27 -25.32 4.20
C TRP A 346 -9.08 -25.71 5.68
N ARG A 347 -10.06 -25.30 6.50
CA ARG A 347 -10.11 -25.59 7.94
C ARG A 347 -11.37 -26.39 8.27
N PRO A 348 -11.40 -27.70 7.91
CA PRO A 348 -12.54 -28.56 8.27
C PRO A 348 -12.66 -28.83 9.78
N ASP A 349 -11.64 -28.45 10.54
CA ASP A 349 -11.55 -28.51 12.00
C ASP A 349 -12.12 -27.28 12.72
N ARG A 350 -12.62 -26.28 11.97
CA ARG A 350 -13.17 -25.02 12.52
C ARG A 350 -14.62 -24.86 12.14
N GLU A 351 -15.42 -24.44 13.13
CA GLU A 351 -16.82 -24.08 12.88
C GLU A 351 -16.91 -22.66 12.32
N PRO A 352 -17.81 -22.39 11.36
CA PRO A 352 -18.01 -21.04 10.83
C PRO A 352 -18.29 -19.99 11.91
N ALA A 353 -19.05 -20.34 12.95
CA ALA A 353 -19.41 -19.42 14.05
C ALA A 353 -18.19 -18.95 14.87
N ASP A 354 -17.08 -19.69 14.83
CA ASP A 354 -15.83 -19.34 15.51
C ASP A 354 -14.99 -18.32 14.71
N CYS A 355 -15.35 -18.07 13.45
CA CYS A 355 -14.66 -17.12 12.59
C CYS A 355 -15.09 -15.67 12.91
N ARG A 356 -14.57 -15.13 13.98
CA ARG A 356 -14.95 -13.82 14.54
C ARG A 356 -13.81 -12.81 14.43
N TYR A 357 -14.13 -11.53 14.61
CA TYR A 357 -13.14 -10.45 14.60
C TYR A 357 -12.14 -10.50 15.75
N ASP A 358 -12.51 -11.11 16.88
CA ASP A 358 -11.65 -11.22 18.06
C ASP A 358 -10.39 -12.09 17.87
N GLN A 359 -10.36 -12.91 16.81
CA GLN A 359 -9.15 -13.63 16.41
C GLN A 359 -8.08 -12.73 15.78
N LEU A 360 -8.46 -11.49 15.40
CA LEU A 360 -7.55 -10.58 14.71
C LEU A 360 -6.77 -9.78 15.74
N ASP A 361 -5.47 -10.06 15.85
CA ASP A 361 -4.56 -9.23 16.63
C ASP A 361 -4.52 -7.82 16.06
N VAL A 362 -4.84 -6.83 16.88
CA VAL A 362 -4.69 -5.42 16.56
C VAL A 362 -3.49 -4.93 17.36
N ALA A 363 -2.44 -4.47 16.67
CA ALA A 363 -1.29 -3.88 17.33
C ALA A 363 -1.68 -2.59 18.05
N ASP A 364 -1.09 -2.35 19.23
CA ASP A 364 -1.29 -1.10 19.97
C ASP A 364 -0.92 0.10 19.10
N PRO A 365 -1.73 1.17 19.05
CA PRO A 365 -1.44 2.35 18.26
C PRO A 365 -0.11 2.99 18.62
N VAL A 366 0.69 3.33 17.61
CA VAL A 366 1.98 4.04 17.77
C VAL A 366 1.91 5.33 16.96
N ALA A 367 2.31 6.44 17.58
CA ALA A 367 2.27 7.73 16.91
C ALA A 367 3.31 7.83 15.79
N PHE A 368 2.95 8.48 14.69
CA PHE A 368 3.87 8.75 13.57
C PHE A 368 5.15 9.46 14.03
N GLY A 369 5.01 10.40 15.00
CA GLY A 369 6.15 11.11 15.59
C GLY A 369 7.14 10.20 16.32
N ASP A 370 6.65 9.13 16.97
CA ASP A 370 7.50 8.16 17.66
C ASP A 370 8.30 7.30 16.69
N VAL A 371 7.74 7.01 15.49
CA VAL A 371 8.47 6.32 14.43
C VAL A 371 9.57 7.20 13.86
N ILE A 372 9.25 8.46 13.54
CA ILE A 372 10.23 9.44 13.03
C ILE A 372 11.31 9.75 14.06
N GLY A 373 10.93 9.85 15.32
CA GLY A 373 11.84 10.14 16.44
C GLY A 373 12.60 8.92 16.95
N ALA A 374 12.35 7.72 16.42
CA ALA A 374 13.09 6.52 16.79
C ALA A 374 14.55 6.70 16.39
N ALA A 375 15.34 7.18 17.35
CA ALA A 375 16.75 7.45 17.16
C ALA A 375 17.48 6.20 16.65
N ALA A 376 18.47 6.42 15.80
CA ALA A 376 19.51 5.46 15.53
C ALA A 376 20.29 5.23 16.84
N GLU A 377 19.77 4.42 17.75
CA GLU A 377 20.55 3.94 18.89
C GLU A 377 21.54 2.90 18.35
N GLY A 378 22.78 3.29 18.24
CA GLY A 378 23.88 2.44 17.83
C GLY A 378 24.80 3.11 16.82
N GLY A 379 25.51 4.16 17.24
CA GLY A 379 26.76 4.60 16.64
C GLY A 379 27.90 3.86 17.27
#